data_010a0b1a6c07a03eb0e0392737b31eb3
#
_entry.id   010a0b1a6c07a03eb0e0392737b31eb3
#
_cell.length_a   1.000
_cell.length_b   1.000
_cell.length_c   1.000
_cell.angle_alpha   90.00
_cell.angle_beta   90.00
_cell.angle_gamma   90.00
#
_symmetry.space_group_name_H-M   'P 1'
#
loop_
_entity.id
_entity.type
_entity.pdbx_description
1 polymer ?
#
loop_
_entity_poly.entity_id
_entity_poly.type
_entity_poly.pdbx_seq_one_letter_code
_entity_poly.pdbx_strand_id
1 'polypeptide(L)'
;MPAEVFEYLTKTFNEDNITSKYKEYHKIFFLNEKNEDENLYGQARKICSKEVVVLAPGLHDTTCVHELYHALGLYHSFSSLNLHTFEMNKTDNIMDYSDVSDKPIPVVATWQFQWDILHKDLITVAQGKDSMTNNK
;
A
#
# COMPACT_ATOMS: atom_id res chain seq x y z
N MET A 1 -7.38 11.50 0.46
CA MET A 1 -8.01 11.21 1.78
C MET A 1 -7.37 12.10 2.82
N PRO A 2 -8.13 12.70 3.75
CA PRO A 2 -7.59 13.54 4.82
C PRO A 2 -6.63 12.78 5.74
N ALA A 3 -5.57 13.44 6.22
CA ALA A 3 -4.59 12.84 7.11
C ALA A 3 -5.21 12.38 8.45
N GLU A 4 -6.24 13.09 8.90
CA GLU A 4 -6.97 12.82 10.15
C GLU A 4 -7.63 11.44 10.15
N VAL A 5 -8.05 10.91 8.99
CA VAL A 5 -8.61 9.56 8.86
C VAL A 5 -7.55 8.52 9.23
N PHE A 6 -6.34 8.63 8.69
CA PHE A 6 -5.24 7.74 9.01
C PHE A 6 -4.84 7.83 10.49
N GLU A 7 -4.82 9.04 11.05
CA GLU A 7 -4.48 9.26 12.46
C GLU A 7 -5.52 8.61 13.38
N TYR A 8 -6.81 8.81 13.10
CA TYR A 8 -7.89 8.22 13.86
C TYR A 8 -7.84 6.68 13.82
N LEU A 9 -7.76 6.10 12.63
CA LEU A 9 -7.72 4.64 12.45
C LEU A 9 -6.50 4.01 13.13
N THR A 10 -5.32 4.62 12.94
CA THR A 10 -4.08 4.14 13.55
C THR A 10 -4.10 4.25 15.06
N LYS A 11 -4.60 5.36 15.61
CA LYS A 11 -4.76 5.55 17.04
C LYS A 11 -5.68 4.50 17.63
N THR A 12 -6.89 4.34 17.05
CA THR A 12 -7.88 3.36 17.51
C THR A 12 -7.29 1.93 17.50
N PHE A 13 -6.59 1.56 16.42
CA PHE A 13 -5.94 0.26 16.32
C PHE A 13 -4.87 0.04 17.38
N ASN A 14 -4.05 1.04 17.64
CA ASN A 14 -2.92 0.95 18.56
C ASN A 14 -3.33 1.00 20.04
N GLU A 15 -4.48 1.58 20.37
CA GLU A 15 -5.02 1.70 21.73
C GLU A 15 -5.94 0.52 22.10
N ASP A 16 -6.43 -0.25 21.13
CA ASP A 16 -7.28 -1.40 21.37
C ASP A 16 -6.49 -2.58 21.97
N ASN A 17 -7.06 -3.23 22.97
CA ASN A 17 -6.41 -4.30 23.73
C ASN A 17 -6.05 -5.54 22.90
N ILE A 18 -6.76 -5.79 21.79
CA ILE A 18 -6.55 -6.97 20.94
C ILE A 18 -5.55 -6.63 19.84
N THR A 19 -5.69 -5.47 19.21
CA THR A 19 -4.92 -5.10 18.01
C THR A 19 -3.60 -4.41 18.31
N SER A 20 -3.44 -3.79 19.51
CA SER A 20 -2.22 -3.06 19.90
C SER A 20 -0.92 -3.87 19.79
N LYS A 21 -0.99 -5.20 19.98
CA LYS A 21 0.17 -6.10 19.80
C LYS A 21 0.70 -6.16 18.37
N TYR A 22 -0.08 -5.68 17.40
CA TYR A 22 0.27 -5.64 15.98
C TYR A 22 0.64 -4.24 15.48
N LYS A 23 0.87 -3.27 16.36
CA LYS A 23 1.15 -1.87 16.00
C LYS A 23 2.34 -1.68 15.05
N GLU A 24 3.31 -2.62 15.06
CA GLU A 24 4.49 -2.56 14.18
C GLU A 24 4.29 -3.21 12.81
N TYR A 25 3.13 -3.83 12.57
CA TYR A 25 2.82 -4.44 11.28
C TYR A 25 2.21 -3.42 10.32
N HIS A 26 2.23 -3.74 9.03
CA HIS A 26 1.41 -3.04 8.05
C HIS A 26 -0.07 -3.28 8.36
N LYS A 27 -0.86 -2.25 8.24
CA LYS A 27 -2.30 -2.24 8.54
C LYS A 27 -3.07 -1.85 7.30
N ILE A 28 -4.07 -2.65 6.97
CA ILE A 28 -4.99 -2.36 5.89
C ILE A 28 -6.37 -2.18 6.52
N PHE A 29 -6.95 -1.01 6.36
CA PHE A 29 -8.27 -0.66 6.84
C PHE A 29 -9.25 -0.70 5.67
N PHE A 30 -10.25 -1.55 5.74
CA PHE A 30 -11.32 -1.62 4.77
C PHE A 30 -12.52 -0.81 5.25
N LEU A 31 -12.89 0.22 4.50
CA LEU A 31 -14.02 1.09 4.81
C LEU A 31 -15.14 0.90 3.78
N ASN A 32 -16.34 0.59 4.24
CA ASN A 32 -17.51 0.47 3.37
C ASN A 32 -18.10 1.86 3.06
N GLU A 33 -17.24 2.75 2.60
CA GLU A 33 -17.59 4.12 2.27
C GLU A 33 -17.05 4.48 0.89
N LYS A 34 -17.61 5.52 0.29
CA LYS A 34 -17.09 6.16 -0.93
C LYS A 34 -16.54 7.52 -0.56
N ASN A 35 -15.49 7.94 -1.24
CA ASN A 35 -15.03 9.32 -1.14
C ASN A 35 -15.89 10.21 -2.05
N GLU A 36 -15.94 11.52 -1.74
CA GLU A 36 -16.51 12.55 -2.62
C GLU A 36 -15.81 12.58 -3.99
N ASP A 37 -14.52 12.29 -4.02
CA ASP A 37 -13.79 11.97 -5.25
C ASP A 37 -14.09 10.51 -5.64
N GLU A 38 -15.00 10.33 -6.61
CA GLU A 38 -15.46 9.01 -7.08
C GLU A 38 -14.34 8.14 -7.66
N ASN A 39 -13.17 8.72 -7.98
CA ASN A 39 -12.01 8.01 -8.50
C ASN A 39 -11.03 7.55 -7.43
N LEU A 40 -11.27 7.84 -6.15
CA LEU A 40 -10.44 7.37 -5.07
C LEU A 40 -10.94 6.01 -4.54
N TYR A 41 -10.23 4.95 -4.85
CA TYR A 41 -10.54 3.56 -4.47
C TYR A 41 -9.78 3.11 -3.22
N GLY A 42 -8.60 3.67 -2.99
CA GLY A 42 -7.76 3.42 -1.83
C GLY A 42 -6.63 4.43 -1.73
N GLN A 43 -5.88 4.38 -0.67
CA GLN A 43 -4.70 5.20 -0.48
C GLN A 43 -3.78 4.61 0.58
N ALA A 44 -2.47 4.49 0.28
CA ALA A 44 -1.44 4.39 1.30
C ALA A 44 -1.25 5.76 1.96
N ARG A 45 -0.99 5.80 3.27
CA ARG A 45 -0.75 7.06 3.99
C ARG A 45 0.38 7.87 3.34
N LYS A 46 1.46 7.19 2.96
CA LYS A 46 2.59 7.68 2.17
C LYS A 46 3.47 6.51 1.73
N ILE A 47 4.40 6.76 0.83
CA ILE A 47 5.44 5.79 0.48
C ILE A 47 6.25 5.42 1.73
N CYS A 48 6.56 4.14 1.92
CA CYS A 48 7.23 3.59 3.10
C CYS A 48 6.45 3.89 4.41
N SER A 49 5.13 3.76 4.39
CA SER A 49 4.27 3.83 5.59
C SER A 49 3.84 2.43 6.02
N LYS A 50 3.05 2.37 7.10
CA LYS A 50 2.47 1.10 7.56
C LYS A 50 0.94 1.07 7.45
N GLU A 51 0.35 2.12 6.92
CA GLU A 51 -1.10 2.30 6.89
C GLU A 51 -1.61 2.44 5.47
N VAL A 52 -2.62 1.65 5.17
CA VAL A 52 -3.38 1.64 3.91
C VAL A 52 -4.87 1.70 4.24
N VAL A 53 -5.61 2.48 3.49
CA VAL A 53 -7.08 2.48 3.50
C VAL A 53 -7.57 2.04 2.13
N VAL A 54 -8.52 1.11 2.10
CA VAL A 54 -9.23 0.66 0.90
C VAL A 54 -10.71 0.99 1.09
N LEU A 55 -11.28 1.71 0.12
CA LEU A 55 -12.69 2.13 0.12
C LEU A 55 -13.56 1.11 -0.62
N ALA A 56 -14.88 1.21 -0.45
CA ALA A 56 -15.84 0.29 -1.05
C ALA A 56 -15.64 0.04 -2.55
N PRO A 57 -15.32 1.04 -3.40
CA PRO A 57 -15.06 0.79 -4.83
C PRO A 57 -13.82 -0.09 -5.09
N GLY A 58 -12.81 -0.03 -4.22
CA GLY A 58 -11.55 -0.77 -4.35
C GLY A 58 -11.55 -2.16 -3.70
N LEU A 59 -12.69 -2.63 -3.16
CA LEU A 59 -12.74 -3.92 -2.46
C LEU A 59 -12.69 -5.14 -3.38
N HIS A 60 -12.94 -4.95 -4.68
CA HIS A 60 -13.10 -6.03 -5.66
C HIS A 60 -12.09 -6.00 -6.80
N ASP A 61 -11.03 -5.21 -6.65
CA ASP A 61 -9.98 -5.03 -7.67
C ASP A 61 -8.56 -5.14 -7.09
N THR A 62 -7.58 -4.67 -7.84
CA THR A 62 -6.16 -4.68 -7.46
C THR A 62 -5.77 -3.58 -6.47
N THR A 63 -6.67 -2.67 -6.11
CA THR A 63 -6.40 -1.49 -5.27
C THR A 63 -5.69 -1.85 -3.98
N CYS A 64 -6.14 -2.89 -3.27
CA CYS A 64 -5.54 -3.30 -2.00
C CYS A 64 -4.03 -3.61 -2.15
N VAL A 65 -3.66 -4.33 -3.20
CA VAL A 65 -2.24 -4.70 -3.44
C VAL A 65 -1.44 -3.49 -3.93
N HIS A 66 -2.03 -2.66 -4.79
CA HIS A 66 -1.43 -1.43 -5.29
C HIS A 66 -1.05 -0.50 -4.12
N GLU A 67 -1.99 -0.23 -3.22
CA GLU A 67 -1.77 0.64 -2.07
C GLU A 67 -0.81 0.03 -1.04
N LEU A 68 -0.87 -1.29 -0.84
CA LEU A 68 0.09 -1.98 0.02
C LEU A 68 1.52 -1.85 -0.53
N TYR A 69 1.71 -1.94 -1.84
CA TYR A 69 3.03 -1.76 -2.45
C TYR A 69 3.55 -0.34 -2.31
N HIS A 70 2.69 0.69 -2.35
CA HIS A 70 3.09 2.04 -1.96
C HIS A 70 3.56 2.10 -0.49
N ALA A 71 2.84 1.48 0.41
CA ALA A 71 3.22 1.42 1.82
C ALA A 71 4.56 0.67 2.02
N LEU A 72 4.86 -0.32 1.18
CA LEU A 72 6.13 -1.05 1.16
C LEU A 72 7.27 -0.34 0.40
N GLY A 73 7.02 0.83 -0.19
CA GLY A 73 8.06 1.68 -0.77
C GLY A 73 8.05 1.81 -2.30
N LEU A 74 7.08 1.21 -3.01
CA LEU A 74 7.01 1.36 -4.46
C LEU A 74 6.33 2.67 -4.87
N TYR A 75 6.89 3.32 -5.87
CA TYR A 75 6.25 4.38 -6.64
C TYR A 75 5.46 3.80 -7.82
N HIS A 76 4.58 4.60 -8.43
CA HIS A 76 3.95 4.23 -9.70
C HIS A 76 5.00 3.89 -10.76
N SER A 77 4.70 2.96 -11.66
CA SER A 77 5.60 2.51 -12.74
C SER A 77 6.11 3.64 -13.62
N PHE A 78 5.30 4.70 -13.76
CA PHE A 78 5.58 5.91 -14.55
C PHE A 78 6.23 7.05 -13.74
N SER A 79 6.55 6.83 -12.46
CA SER A 79 7.21 7.85 -11.63
C SER A 79 8.68 8.03 -12.02
N SER A 80 9.10 9.29 -12.16
CA SER A 80 10.52 9.65 -12.39
C SER A 80 11.43 9.37 -11.18
N LEU A 81 10.86 8.99 -10.04
CA LEU A 81 11.60 8.60 -8.83
C LEU A 81 12.05 7.14 -8.86
N ASN A 82 11.58 6.34 -9.83
CA ASN A 82 12.03 4.97 -10.01
C ASN A 82 13.39 4.88 -10.70
N LEU A 83 14.07 3.75 -10.50
CA LEU A 83 15.26 3.38 -11.27
C LEU A 83 14.94 3.24 -12.77
N HIS A 84 13.76 2.71 -13.09
CA HIS A 84 13.22 2.58 -14.43
C HIS A 84 11.84 3.20 -14.49
N THR A 85 11.61 4.10 -15.45
CA THR A 85 10.34 4.80 -15.64
C THR A 85 9.70 4.37 -16.96
N PHE A 86 8.42 4.11 -16.93
CA PHE A 86 7.64 3.64 -18.07
C PHE A 86 6.54 4.65 -18.41
N GLU A 87 5.95 4.52 -19.58
CA GLU A 87 4.82 5.34 -19.99
C GLU A 87 3.56 4.91 -19.23
N MET A 88 2.84 5.88 -18.68
CA MET A 88 1.59 5.63 -17.95
C MET A 88 0.54 4.98 -18.84
N ASN A 89 -0.23 4.05 -18.30
CA ASN A 89 -1.28 3.30 -18.98
C ASN A 89 -0.79 2.40 -20.14
N LYS A 90 0.45 1.93 -20.06
CA LYS A 90 1.07 1.12 -21.14
C LYS A 90 1.63 -0.22 -20.68
N THR A 91 1.52 -0.53 -19.39
CA THR A 91 2.13 -1.72 -18.81
C THR A 91 1.11 -2.60 -18.09
N ASP A 92 1.44 -3.88 -17.91
CA ASP A 92 0.71 -4.80 -17.03
C ASP A 92 1.19 -4.75 -15.58
N ASN A 93 2.02 -3.76 -15.24
CA ASN A 93 2.55 -3.62 -13.90
C ASN A 93 1.46 -3.17 -12.93
N ILE A 94 1.41 -3.79 -11.74
CA ILE A 94 0.40 -3.50 -10.73
C ILE A 94 0.49 -2.08 -10.17
N MET A 95 1.63 -1.40 -10.38
CA MET A 95 1.84 0.01 -10.01
C MET A 95 1.55 0.98 -11.18
N ASP A 96 0.87 0.52 -12.23
CA ASP A 96 0.33 1.35 -13.32
C ASP A 96 -1.19 1.56 -13.12
N TYR A 97 -1.78 2.43 -13.93
CA TYR A 97 -3.22 2.68 -14.02
C TYR A 97 -3.82 2.13 -15.32
N SER A 98 -3.15 1.15 -15.93
CA SER A 98 -3.54 0.60 -17.22
C SER A 98 -4.91 -0.07 -17.21
N ASP A 99 -5.33 -0.65 -16.10
CA ASP A 99 -6.62 -1.32 -15.92
C ASP A 99 -7.82 -0.36 -15.88
N VAL A 100 -7.59 0.90 -15.52
CA VAL A 100 -8.63 1.95 -15.48
C VAL A 100 -8.50 2.95 -16.64
N SER A 101 -7.67 2.67 -17.63
CA SER A 101 -7.46 3.51 -18.81
C SER A 101 -8.55 3.29 -19.88
N ASP A 102 -8.61 4.18 -20.89
CA ASP A 102 -9.53 4.06 -22.04
C ASP A 102 -9.34 2.75 -22.85
N LYS A 103 -8.15 2.17 -22.78
CA LYS A 103 -7.83 0.85 -23.36
C LYS A 103 -7.24 -0.04 -22.28
N PRO A 104 -8.07 -0.67 -21.46
CA PRO A 104 -7.61 -1.39 -20.28
C PRO A 104 -6.62 -2.50 -20.60
N ILE A 105 -5.52 -2.53 -19.88
CA ILE A 105 -4.56 -3.64 -19.83
C ILE A 105 -4.65 -4.19 -18.41
N PRO A 106 -4.93 -5.48 -18.21
CA PRO A 106 -4.96 -6.07 -16.88
C PRO A 106 -3.61 -5.89 -16.18
N VAL A 107 -3.63 -5.31 -14.97
CA VAL A 107 -2.42 -5.14 -14.15
C VAL A 107 -2.26 -6.35 -13.24
N VAL A 108 -1.24 -7.16 -13.50
CA VAL A 108 -1.01 -8.45 -12.81
C VAL A 108 0.46 -8.69 -12.47
N ALA A 109 1.37 -7.86 -12.98
CA ALA A 109 2.80 -8.09 -12.91
C ALA A 109 3.51 -7.13 -11.95
N THR A 110 4.61 -7.60 -11.40
CA THR A 110 5.66 -6.81 -10.75
C THR A 110 6.98 -7.12 -11.44
N TRP A 111 7.92 -6.17 -11.41
CA TRP A 111 9.22 -6.34 -12.02
C TRP A 111 10.30 -6.61 -10.98
N GLN A 112 11.41 -7.20 -11.41
CA GLN A 112 12.47 -7.63 -10.50
C GLN A 112 12.98 -6.52 -9.59
N PHE A 113 13.24 -5.31 -10.11
CA PHE A 113 13.73 -4.20 -9.29
C PHE A 113 12.73 -3.76 -8.21
N GLN A 114 11.43 -3.96 -8.43
CA GLN A 114 10.39 -3.71 -7.45
C GLN A 114 10.48 -4.72 -6.29
N TRP A 115 10.75 -5.98 -6.59
CA TRP A 115 10.99 -7.00 -5.57
C TRP A 115 12.18 -6.69 -4.68
N ASP A 116 13.24 -6.13 -5.23
CA ASP A 116 14.40 -5.70 -4.44
C ASP A 116 14.05 -4.62 -3.41
N ILE A 117 13.08 -3.75 -3.73
CA ILE A 117 12.57 -2.73 -2.81
C ILE A 117 11.68 -3.37 -1.75
N LEU A 118 10.68 -4.18 -2.16
CA LEU A 118 9.74 -4.85 -1.28
C LEU A 118 10.44 -5.74 -0.26
N HIS A 119 11.45 -6.51 -0.68
CA HIS A 119 12.20 -7.40 0.20
C HIS A 119 12.98 -6.64 1.29
N LYS A 120 13.49 -5.44 1.01
CA LYS A 120 14.20 -4.63 2.01
C LYS A 120 13.30 -4.27 3.19
N ASP A 121 12.07 -3.87 2.93
CA ASP A 121 11.12 -3.52 3.99
C ASP A 121 10.73 -4.76 4.81
N LEU A 122 10.42 -5.87 4.15
CA LEU A 122 10.05 -7.13 4.80
C LEU A 122 11.18 -7.68 5.69
N ILE A 123 12.44 -7.63 5.25
CA ILE A 123 13.60 -8.07 6.03
C ILE A 123 13.77 -7.17 7.24
N THR A 124 13.62 -5.86 7.10
CA THR A 124 13.75 -4.90 8.21
C THR A 124 12.71 -5.17 9.31
N VAL A 125 11.47 -5.45 8.91
CA VAL A 125 10.40 -5.82 9.85
C VAL A 125 10.70 -7.16 10.55
N ALA A 126 11.21 -8.17 9.84
CA ALA A 126 11.56 -9.46 10.40
C ALA A 126 12.73 -9.34 11.42
N GLN A 127 13.77 -8.61 11.08
CA GLN A 127 14.94 -8.40 11.97
C GLN A 127 14.57 -7.60 13.23
N GLY A 128 13.64 -6.63 13.13
CA GLY A 128 13.13 -5.91 14.30
C GLY A 128 12.38 -6.81 15.29
N LYS A 129 11.77 -7.91 14.83
CA LYS A 129 11.09 -8.88 15.70
C LYS A 129 12.06 -9.78 16.44
N ASP A 130 13.14 -10.24 15.79
CA ASP A 130 14.14 -11.09 16.41
C ASP A 130 14.86 -10.38 17.57
N SER A 131 15.05 -9.06 17.46
CA SER A 131 15.63 -8.25 18.52
C SER A 131 14.72 -8.09 19.76
N MET A 132 13.38 -8.19 19.57
CA MET A 132 12.42 -8.11 20.69
C MET A 132 12.20 -9.44 21.41
N THR A 133 12.46 -10.57 20.75
CA THR A 133 12.31 -11.91 21.35
C THR A 133 13.51 -12.36 22.16
N ASN A 134 14.67 -11.78 21.96
CA ASN A 134 15.92 -12.13 22.67
C ASN A 134 16.14 -11.36 23.99
N ASN A 135 15.19 -10.50 24.41
CA ASN A 135 15.24 -9.77 25.68
C ASN A 135 14.22 -10.29 26.72
N LYS A 136 14.04 -11.59 26.81
CA LYS A 136 13.29 -12.23 27.91
C LYS A 136 14.20 -13.15 28.70
#